data_a2c7c649bf8af960ee2bc067a17e21b2
#
_entry.id   a2c7c649bf8af960ee2bc067a17e21b2
#
_cell.length_a   1.000
_cell.length_b   1.000
_cell.length_c   1.000
_cell.angle_alpha   90.00
_cell.angle_beta   90.00
_cell.angle_gamma   90.00
#
_symmetry.space_group_name_H-M   'P 1'
#
loop_
_entity.id
_entity.type
_entity.pdbx_description
1 polymer ?
#
loop_
_entity_poly.entity_id
_entity_poly.type
_entity_poly.pdbx_seq_one_letter_code
_entity_poly.pdbx_strand_id
1 'polypeptide(L)'
;TVTDQPGDYPYYPGTCYCGWGQMLPVYLDARLSVSNHSHSGLTTDTFRKEGHYAVIEQYSRPGDYVFYQFGHNDQKLPKLQAKDGYQANLRRYIKENQARGVYPVLVTPIARNTWRLRDQTYLDLLEEFADVCLELGAQYNIPVLDIHAHSKEYVLEKGLQDAKPIFFPGDYTHTNDFGAYKMAGYVAEEIREKCSGYSERAYAYLAECVTKGFGAWEPVGQIKVPKKPEIYKDIPDPAGDQVLLSEAE
;
A
#
# COMPACT_ATOMS: atom_id res chain seq x y z
N THR A 1 5.75 -4.23 -6.25
CA THR A 1 5.14 -3.35 -5.25
C THR A 1 3.82 -3.93 -4.74
N VAL A 2 3.37 -3.45 -3.61
CA VAL A 2 2.07 -3.82 -3.02
C VAL A 2 0.91 -2.98 -3.52
N THR A 3 1.18 -1.98 -4.35
CA THR A 3 0.15 -1.11 -4.93
C THR A 3 -0.25 -1.59 -6.33
N ASP A 4 0.71 -2.07 -7.11
CA ASP A 4 0.49 -2.63 -8.43
C ASP A 4 1.50 -3.73 -8.74
N GLN A 5 1.10 -4.70 -9.58
CA GLN A 5 1.95 -5.80 -10.02
C GLN A 5 1.85 -5.96 -11.53
N PRO A 6 2.98 -6.07 -12.24
CA PRO A 6 3.00 -6.34 -13.67
C PRO A 6 2.28 -7.66 -14.00
N GLY A 7 1.58 -7.69 -15.12
CA GLY A 7 0.86 -8.88 -15.56
C GLY A 7 1.75 -10.04 -16.05
N ASP A 8 3.05 -9.77 -16.22
CA ASP A 8 4.06 -10.75 -16.62
C ASP A 8 4.80 -11.41 -15.45
N TYR A 9 4.44 -11.06 -14.21
CA TYR A 9 4.99 -11.72 -13.03
C TYR A 9 4.58 -13.19 -12.97
N PRO A 10 5.40 -14.03 -12.30
CA PRO A 10 5.11 -15.44 -12.20
C PRO A 10 3.68 -15.71 -11.72
N TYR A 11 2.98 -16.55 -12.46
CA TYR A 11 1.66 -17.04 -12.11
C TYR A 11 1.79 -18.33 -11.29
N TYR A 12 1.06 -18.38 -10.21
CA TYR A 12 0.92 -19.61 -9.41
C TYR A 12 -0.51 -20.13 -9.53
N PRO A 13 -0.74 -21.47 -9.70
CA PRO A 13 -2.07 -22.00 -9.86
C PRO A 13 -3.02 -21.58 -8.72
N GLY A 14 -4.08 -20.84 -9.07
CA GLY A 14 -5.09 -20.36 -8.13
C GLY A 14 -4.80 -19.01 -7.47
N THR A 15 -3.67 -18.36 -7.76
CA THR A 15 -3.35 -17.03 -7.26
C THR A 15 -2.40 -16.29 -8.20
N CYS A 16 -2.28 -14.98 -8.04
CA CYS A 16 -1.37 -14.14 -8.80
C CYS A 16 -0.83 -13.02 -7.91
N TYR A 17 0.27 -12.41 -8.31
CA TYR A 17 0.66 -11.12 -7.73
C TYR A 17 -0.41 -10.09 -8.01
N CYS A 18 -0.77 -9.32 -7.00
CA CYS A 18 -1.74 -8.24 -7.14
C CYS A 18 -1.48 -7.15 -6.09
N GLY A 19 -1.69 -5.90 -6.45
CA GLY A 19 -1.58 -4.77 -5.54
C GLY A 19 -2.94 -4.18 -5.18
N TRP A 20 -3.05 -3.55 -4.02
CA TRP A 20 -4.31 -2.95 -3.55
C TRP A 20 -4.85 -1.89 -4.52
N GLY A 21 -3.99 -1.16 -5.22
CA GLY A 21 -4.41 -0.17 -6.21
C GLY A 21 -5.18 -0.78 -7.40
N GLN A 22 -4.90 -2.06 -7.72
CA GLN A 22 -5.64 -2.81 -8.74
C GLN A 22 -7.03 -3.23 -8.24
N MET A 23 -7.21 -3.39 -6.93
CA MET A 23 -8.47 -3.79 -6.31
C MET A 23 -9.30 -2.62 -5.78
N LEU A 24 -8.73 -1.43 -5.63
CA LEU A 24 -9.43 -0.26 -5.10
C LEU A 24 -10.72 0.11 -5.87
N PRO A 25 -10.80 -0.01 -7.21
CA PRO A 25 -12.03 0.27 -7.95
C PRO A 25 -13.26 -0.51 -7.47
N VAL A 26 -13.06 -1.66 -6.83
CA VAL A 26 -14.13 -2.50 -6.27
C VAL A 26 -14.91 -1.78 -5.16
N TYR A 27 -14.28 -0.85 -4.49
CA TYR A 27 -14.82 -0.11 -3.33
C TYR A 27 -15.29 1.31 -3.68
N LEU A 28 -15.05 1.76 -4.90
CA LEU A 28 -15.41 3.09 -5.36
C LEU A 28 -16.66 3.07 -6.25
N ASP A 29 -17.44 4.14 -6.23
CA ASP A 29 -18.54 4.29 -7.15
C ASP A 29 -18.10 4.89 -8.50
N ALA A 30 -19.04 5.00 -9.44
CA ALA A 30 -18.76 5.44 -10.80
C ALA A 30 -18.33 6.92 -10.95
N ARG A 31 -18.30 7.69 -9.87
CA ARG A 31 -17.81 9.08 -9.87
C ARG A 31 -16.29 9.18 -9.88
N LEU A 32 -15.59 8.10 -9.51
CA LEU A 32 -14.13 8.03 -9.49
C LEU A 32 -13.62 6.91 -10.41
N SER A 33 -12.46 7.14 -10.99
CA SER A 33 -11.68 6.12 -11.68
C SER A 33 -10.27 6.06 -11.11
N VAL A 34 -9.66 4.88 -11.12
CA VAL A 34 -8.30 4.67 -10.65
C VAL A 34 -7.37 4.52 -11.84
N SER A 35 -6.38 5.41 -11.93
CA SER A 35 -5.25 5.27 -12.85
C SER A 35 -4.02 4.85 -12.06
N ASN A 36 -3.58 3.60 -12.23
CA ASN A 36 -2.49 3.03 -11.45
C ASN A 36 -1.16 3.24 -12.17
N HIS A 37 -0.24 3.98 -11.54
CA HIS A 37 1.07 4.35 -12.06
C HIS A 37 2.21 3.74 -11.24
N SER A 38 1.89 2.78 -10.38
CA SER A 38 2.91 2.15 -9.54
C SER A 38 3.81 1.23 -10.34
N HIS A 39 5.08 1.19 -9.97
CA HIS A 39 6.07 0.29 -10.55
C HIS A 39 6.80 -0.51 -9.47
N SER A 40 7.07 -1.78 -9.75
CA SER A 40 7.81 -2.65 -8.86
C SER A 40 9.27 -2.20 -8.71
N GLY A 41 9.81 -2.33 -7.50
CA GLY A 41 11.23 -2.04 -7.23
C GLY A 41 11.57 -0.56 -7.02
N LEU A 42 10.68 0.38 -7.30
CA LEU A 42 10.98 1.80 -7.22
C LEU A 42 10.91 2.35 -5.79
N THR A 43 11.73 3.37 -5.55
CA THR A 43 11.78 4.19 -4.34
C THR A 43 11.16 5.56 -4.60
N THR A 44 11.00 6.37 -3.56
CA THR A 44 10.60 7.78 -3.69
C THR A 44 11.51 8.59 -4.60
N ASP A 45 12.78 8.20 -4.74
CA ASP A 45 13.78 8.86 -5.58
C ASP A 45 13.76 8.33 -7.03
N THR A 46 13.80 7.00 -7.21
CA THR A 46 13.88 6.39 -8.55
C THR A 46 12.59 6.56 -9.33
N PHE A 47 11.43 6.53 -8.70
CA PHE A 47 10.14 6.81 -9.35
C PHE A 47 10.14 8.16 -10.08
N ARG A 48 10.82 9.15 -9.52
CA ARG A 48 11.01 10.45 -10.16
C ARG A 48 12.11 10.42 -11.22
N LYS A 49 13.26 9.86 -10.89
CA LYS A 49 14.44 9.87 -11.78
C LYS A 49 14.23 9.09 -13.07
N GLU A 50 13.43 8.03 -13.00
CA GLU A 50 13.10 7.20 -14.17
C GLU A 50 11.91 7.73 -14.98
N GLY A 51 11.37 8.90 -14.63
CA GLY A 51 10.34 9.60 -15.39
C GLY A 51 8.90 9.19 -15.08
N HIS A 52 8.67 8.24 -14.18
CA HIS A 52 7.31 7.80 -13.83
C HIS A 52 6.47 8.93 -13.23
N TYR A 53 7.07 9.76 -12.39
CA TYR A 53 6.37 10.92 -11.83
C TYR A 53 6.01 11.97 -12.90
N ALA A 54 6.82 12.14 -13.92
CA ALA A 54 6.54 13.06 -15.02
C ALA A 54 5.23 12.70 -15.75
N VAL A 55 4.88 11.41 -15.82
CA VAL A 55 3.59 10.95 -16.38
C VAL A 55 2.43 11.47 -15.51
N ILE A 56 2.54 11.36 -14.18
CA ILE A 56 1.53 11.90 -13.26
C ILE A 56 1.42 13.43 -13.43
N GLU A 57 2.55 14.13 -13.51
CA GLU A 57 2.55 15.59 -13.72
C GLU A 57 1.88 15.98 -15.04
N GLN A 58 2.08 15.22 -16.09
CA GLN A 58 1.52 15.50 -17.41
C GLN A 58 0.00 15.30 -17.46
N TYR A 59 -0.52 14.27 -16.81
CA TYR A 59 -1.91 13.84 -16.98
C TYR A 59 -2.84 14.26 -15.84
N SER A 60 -2.34 14.45 -14.61
CA SER A 60 -3.19 14.92 -13.51
C SER A 60 -3.65 16.37 -13.71
N ARG A 61 -4.87 16.65 -13.26
CA ARG A 61 -5.55 17.94 -13.37
C ARG A 61 -5.92 18.46 -11.98
N PRO A 62 -6.12 19.77 -11.82
CA PRO A 62 -6.70 20.32 -10.60
C PRO A 62 -8.00 19.58 -10.25
N GLY A 63 -8.10 19.11 -9.02
CA GLY A 63 -9.22 18.30 -8.55
C GLY A 63 -8.94 16.80 -8.47
N ASP A 64 -7.90 16.29 -9.13
CA ASP A 64 -7.50 14.88 -9.01
C ASP A 64 -6.84 14.59 -7.66
N TYR A 65 -6.93 13.34 -7.24
CA TYR A 65 -6.22 12.83 -6.06
C TYR A 65 -5.02 12.01 -6.49
N VAL A 66 -3.90 12.16 -5.81
CA VAL A 66 -2.72 11.30 -6.01
C VAL A 66 -2.34 10.61 -4.71
N PHE A 67 -2.43 9.29 -4.70
CA PHE A 67 -2.09 8.44 -3.58
C PHE A 67 -0.62 8.03 -3.66
N TYR A 68 0.13 8.26 -2.60
CA TYR A 68 1.55 7.92 -2.50
C TYR A 68 1.77 6.84 -1.45
N GLN A 69 2.21 5.66 -1.91
CA GLN A 69 2.71 4.60 -1.04
C GLN A 69 4.11 4.19 -1.45
N PHE A 70 5.08 4.46 -0.60
CA PHE A 70 6.47 4.08 -0.73
C PHE A 70 6.99 3.51 0.61
N GLY A 71 8.28 3.19 0.70
CA GLY A 71 8.93 2.74 1.91
C GLY A 71 9.63 1.39 1.75
N HIS A 72 8.97 0.40 1.13
CA HIS A 72 9.50 -0.97 1.01
C HIS A 72 10.86 -1.08 0.33
N ASN A 73 11.15 -0.20 -0.62
CA ASN A 73 12.44 -0.17 -1.31
C ASN A 73 13.34 0.95 -0.77
N ASP A 74 12.75 2.03 -0.27
CA ASP A 74 13.49 3.13 0.35
C ASP A 74 14.30 2.64 1.55
N GLN A 75 13.71 1.82 2.41
CA GLN A 75 14.34 1.26 3.62
C GLN A 75 15.63 0.48 3.35
N LYS A 76 15.80 -0.03 2.13
CA LYS A 76 17.01 -0.77 1.72
C LYS A 76 18.19 0.14 1.38
N LEU A 77 17.97 1.45 1.29
CA LEU A 77 18.97 2.42 0.84
C LEU A 77 19.33 3.41 1.94
N PRO A 78 20.61 3.48 2.38
CA PRO A 78 21.03 4.36 3.46
C PRO A 78 20.66 5.83 3.28
N LYS A 79 20.63 6.33 2.03
CA LYS A 79 20.25 7.71 1.70
C LYS A 79 18.74 7.98 1.72
N LEU A 80 17.91 6.94 1.85
CA LEU A 80 16.46 7.05 1.81
C LEU A 80 15.82 6.56 3.12
N GLN A 81 16.56 6.63 4.23
CA GLN A 81 15.99 6.33 5.53
C GLN A 81 14.81 7.26 5.87
N ALA A 82 13.94 6.81 6.76
CA ALA A 82 12.62 7.40 7.00
C ALA A 82 12.68 8.92 7.26
N LYS A 83 13.50 9.35 8.23
CA LYS A 83 13.66 10.76 8.64
C LYS A 83 14.61 11.57 7.74
N ASP A 84 15.14 11.00 6.68
CA ASP A 84 16.10 11.62 5.76
C ASP A 84 15.51 11.74 4.35
N GLY A 85 16.08 11.04 3.37
CA GLY A 85 15.70 11.16 1.97
C GLY A 85 14.25 10.80 1.67
N TYR A 86 13.69 9.79 2.37
CA TYR A 86 12.29 9.41 2.22
C TYR A 86 11.34 10.57 2.59
N GLN A 87 11.52 11.14 3.79
CA GLN A 87 10.71 12.28 4.24
C GLN A 87 10.85 13.50 3.31
N ALA A 88 12.09 13.80 2.89
CA ALA A 88 12.35 14.92 1.98
C ALA A 88 11.64 14.74 0.62
N ASN A 89 11.66 13.53 0.08
CA ASN A 89 11.01 13.22 -1.19
C ASN A 89 9.49 13.27 -1.09
N LEU A 90 8.88 12.71 -0.04
CA LEU A 90 7.43 12.80 0.17
C LEU A 90 6.98 14.27 0.33
N ARG A 91 7.71 15.06 1.10
CA ARG A 91 7.44 16.49 1.25
C ARG A 91 7.45 17.22 -0.10
N ARG A 92 8.36 16.85 -0.98
CA ARG A 92 8.44 17.40 -2.32
C ARG A 92 7.21 17.02 -3.15
N TYR A 93 6.79 15.76 -3.17
CA TYR A 93 5.57 15.30 -3.85
C TYR A 93 4.34 16.05 -3.36
N ILE A 94 4.17 16.20 -2.06
CA ILE A 94 3.03 16.93 -1.46
C ILE A 94 2.98 18.37 -1.98
N LYS A 95 4.08 19.11 -1.86
CA LYS A 95 4.13 20.51 -2.26
C LYS A 95 3.86 20.73 -3.74
N GLU A 96 4.45 19.91 -4.59
CA GLU A 96 4.28 20.02 -6.04
C GLU A 96 2.83 19.72 -6.46
N ASN A 97 2.17 18.75 -5.83
CA ASN A 97 0.76 18.47 -6.12
C ASN A 97 -0.15 19.59 -5.62
N GLN A 98 0.01 20.03 -4.38
CA GLN A 98 -0.78 21.15 -3.85
C GLN A 98 -0.64 22.41 -4.72
N ALA A 99 0.58 22.73 -5.18
CA ALA A 99 0.81 23.88 -6.07
C ALA A 99 0.09 23.78 -7.43
N ARG A 100 -0.29 22.56 -7.84
CA ARG A 100 -1.01 22.28 -9.08
C ARG A 100 -2.52 22.13 -8.87
N GLY A 101 -3.03 22.29 -7.65
CA GLY A 101 -4.43 22.04 -7.30
C GLY A 101 -4.80 20.55 -7.30
N VAL A 102 -3.82 19.67 -7.21
CA VAL A 102 -3.97 18.20 -7.07
C VAL A 102 -3.93 17.85 -5.59
N TYR A 103 -4.78 16.95 -5.15
CA TYR A 103 -4.94 16.56 -3.75
C TYR A 103 -4.08 15.37 -3.39
N PRO A 104 -2.94 15.54 -2.69
CA PRO A 104 -2.11 14.42 -2.26
C PRO A 104 -2.76 13.68 -1.09
N VAL A 105 -2.67 12.35 -1.13
CA VAL A 105 -3.06 11.44 -0.05
C VAL A 105 -1.87 10.52 0.23
N LEU A 106 -1.40 10.48 1.46
CA LEU A 106 -0.36 9.52 1.83
C LEU A 106 -1.00 8.20 2.26
N VAL A 107 -0.33 7.12 1.90
CA VAL A 107 -0.70 5.77 2.31
C VAL A 107 0.52 5.15 2.98
N THR A 108 0.39 4.75 4.23
CA THR A 108 1.51 4.12 4.95
C THR A 108 1.88 2.78 4.30
N PRO A 109 3.16 2.35 4.34
CA PRO A 109 3.57 1.09 3.73
C PRO A 109 2.92 -0.10 4.43
N ILE A 110 2.44 -1.09 3.66
CA ILE A 110 1.90 -2.34 4.21
C ILE A 110 2.98 -3.05 5.03
N ALA A 111 2.63 -3.52 6.20
CA ALA A 111 3.51 -4.30 7.06
C ALA A 111 3.92 -5.62 6.37
N ARG A 112 5.16 -6.02 6.54
CA ARG A 112 5.67 -7.30 6.04
C ARG A 112 5.34 -8.42 7.02
N ASN A 113 5.26 -9.64 6.56
CA ASN A 113 5.17 -10.82 7.41
C ASN A 113 6.58 -11.29 7.83
N THR A 114 7.30 -10.44 8.57
CA THR A 114 8.68 -10.65 8.97
C THR A 114 8.81 -10.91 10.47
N TRP A 115 9.52 -11.99 10.83
CA TRP A 115 9.66 -12.48 12.20
C TRP A 115 11.10 -12.89 12.47
N ARG A 116 11.59 -12.67 13.68
CA ARG A 116 12.92 -13.11 14.10
C ARG A 116 12.89 -14.63 14.34
N LEU A 117 13.77 -15.35 13.68
CA LEU A 117 13.84 -16.80 13.83
C LEU A 117 14.19 -17.25 15.25
N ARG A 118 15.04 -16.46 15.93
CA ARG A 118 15.56 -16.79 17.26
C ARG A 118 14.47 -16.92 18.33
N ASP A 119 13.51 -16.01 18.33
CA ASP A 119 12.51 -15.86 19.38
C ASP A 119 11.08 -15.70 18.86
N GLN A 120 10.92 -15.78 17.54
CA GLN A 120 9.64 -15.61 16.85
C GLN A 120 8.92 -14.29 17.18
N THR A 121 9.69 -13.26 17.52
CA THR A 121 9.14 -11.91 17.67
C THR A 121 8.95 -11.25 16.31
N TYR A 122 7.87 -10.51 16.18
CA TYR A 122 7.60 -9.73 14.96
C TYR A 122 8.66 -8.65 14.76
N LEU A 123 9.08 -8.48 13.52
CA LEU A 123 10.06 -7.50 13.12
C LEU A 123 9.41 -6.46 12.20
N ASP A 124 9.16 -5.27 12.75
CA ASP A 124 8.62 -4.19 11.95
C ASP A 124 9.74 -3.42 11.24
N LEU A 125 9.86 -3.62 9.95
CA LEU A 125 10.87 -2.96 9.10
C LEU A 125 10.39 -1.62 8.55
N LEU A 126 9.13 -1.24 8.76
CA LEU A 126 8.50 -0.12 8.07
C LEU A 126 7.80 0.88 9.01
N GLU A 127 7.85 0.65 10.31
CA GLU A 127 7.22 1.51 11.32
C GLU A 127 7.66 2.97 11.20
N GLU A 128 8.97 3.24 11.14
CA GLU A 128 9.49 4.60 11.00
C GLU A 128 9.04 5.29 9.69
N PHE A 129 8.83 4.51 8.63
CA PHE A 129 8.32 5.03 7.34
C PHE A 129 6.83 5.37 7.43
N ALA A 130 6.06 4.59 8.17
CA ALA A 130 4.66 4.89 8.46
C ALA A 130 4.54 6.15 9.33
N ASP A 131 5.35 6.26 10.38
CA ASP A 131 5.39 7.44 11.26
C ASP A 131 5.67 8.73 10.48
N VAL A 132 6.60 8.70 9.54
CA VAL A 132 6.89 9.85 8.66
C VAL A 132 5.69 10.23 7.83
N CYS A 133 4.91 9.28 7.31
CA CYS A 133 3.67 9.60 6.60
C CYS A 133 2.68 10.33 7.52
N LEU A 134 2.49 9.84 8.75
CA LEU A 134 1.59 10.44 9.73
C LEU A 134 2.04 11.86 10.12
N GLU A 135 3.34 12.07 10.37
CA GLU A 135 3.92 13.37 10.66
C GLU A 135 3.69 14.38 9.51
N LEU A 136 3.94 13.95 8.26
CA LEU A 136 3.74 14.80 7.09
C LEU A 136 2.26 15.10 6.86
N GLY A 137 1.38 14.12 7.08
CA GLY A 137 -0.06 14.35 7.00
C GLY A 137 -0.54 15.44 7.96
N ALA A 138 -0.11 15.38 9.21
CA ALA A 138 -0.40 16.41 10.19
C ALA A 138 0.22 17.76 9.81
N GLN A 139 1.48 17.78 9.34
CA GLN A 139 2.20 19.00 8.96
C GLN A 139 1.53 19.73 7.79
N TYR A 140 1.04 19.01 6.79
CA TYR A 140 0.48 19.57 5.57
C TYR A 140 -1.05 19.58 5.51
N ASN A 141 -1.69 19.12 6.59
CA ASN A 141 -3.15 18.96 6.69
C ASN A 141 -3.73 18.18 5.50
N ILE A 142 -3.16 16.99 5.23
CA ILE A 142 -3.61 16.07 4.20
C ILE A 142 -3.93 14.71 4.80
N PRO A 143 -4.84 13.93 4.18
CA PRO A 143 -5.15 12.59 4.67
C PRO A 143 -3.96 11.65 4.62
N VAL A 144 -3.85 10.82 5.65
CA VAL A 144 -2.98 9.65 5.68
C VAL A 144 -3.84 8.44 5.93
N LEU A 145 -3.77 7.47 5.03
CA LEU A 145 -4.46 6.20 5.14
C LEU A 145 -3.49 5.21 5.80
N ASP A 146 -3.76 4.87 7.06
CA ASP A 146 -2.84 4.08 7.87
C ASP A 146 -3.03 2.57 7.70
N ILE A 147 -2.77 2.08 6.49
CA ILE A 147 -2.84 0.65 6.22
C ILE A 147 -1.67 -0.14 6.82
N HIS A 148 -0.61 0.55 7.29
CA HIS A 148 0.44 -0.09 8.07
C HIS A 148 -0.12 -0.65 9.38
N ALA A 149 -0.85 0.16 10.14
CA ALA A 149 -1.47 -0.26 11.38
C ALA A 149 -2.40 -1.48 11.17
N HIS A 150 -3.30 -1.41 10.17
CA HIS A 150 -4.21 -2.51 9.85
C HIS A 150 -3.50 -3.80 9.44
N SER A 151 -2.49 -3.69 8.58
CA SER A 151 -1.74 -4.86 8.10
C SER A 151 -0.83 -5.46 9.20
N LYS A 152 -0.23 -4.62 10.03
CA LYS A 152 0.56 -5.04 11.20
C LYS A 152 -0.33 -5.79 12.20
N GLU A 153 -1.48 -5.23 12.54
CA GLU A 153 -2.45 -5.89 13.43
C GLU A 153 -2.85 -7.27 12.88
N TYR A 154 -3.17 -7.33 11.59
CA TYR A 154 -3.50 -8.61 10.94
C TYR A 154 -2.37 -9.63 11.04
N VAL A 155 -1.12 -9.23 10.75
CA VAL A 155 0.04 -10.12 10.82
C VAL A 155 0.30 -10.57 12.25
N LEU A 156 0.19 -9.67 13.23
CA LEU A 156 0.37 -9.99 14.65
C LEU A 156 -0.71 -10.95 15.17
N GLU A 157 -1.99 -10.72 14.81
CA GLU A 157 -3.10 -11.58 15.21
C GLU A 157 -2.96 -13.00 14.63
N LYS A 158 -2.56 -13.10 13.36
CA LYS A 158 -2.46 -14.40 12.65
C LYS A 158 -1.15 -15.14 12.91
N GLY A 159 -0.08 -14.41 13.22
CA GLY A 159 1.25 -14.99 13.29
C GLY A 159 1.82 -15.38 11.92
N LEU A 160 3.09 -15.78 11.91
CA LEU A 160 3.85 -16.05 10.68
C LEU A 160 3.11 -16.95 9.68
N GLN A 161 2.56 -18.06 10.14
CA GLN A 161 2.01 -19.09 9.24
C GLN A 161 0.61 -18.69 8.71
N ASP A 162 -0.27 -18.26 9.60
CA ASP A 162 -1.66 -17.96 9.25
C ASP A 162 -1.83 -16.61 8.54
N ALA A 163 -0.80 -15.74 8.56
CA ALA A 163 -0.76 -14.53 7.76
C ALA A 163 -0.34 -14.76 6.30
N LYS A 164 0.38 -15.84 5.99
CA LYS A 164 0.85 -16.16 4.62
C LYS A 164 -0.22 -16.08 3.54
N PRO A 165 -1.48 -16.50 3.77
CA PRO A 165 -2.50 -16.50 2.72
C PRO A 165 -2.83 -15.15 2.06
N ILE A 166 -2.41 -14.03 2.61
CA ILE A 166 -2.56 -12.71 1.96
C ILE A 166 -1.36 -12.33 1.09
N PHE A 167 -0.26 -13.04 1.20
CA PHE A 167 0.95 -12.81 0.41
C PHE A 167 1.03 -13.79 -0.76
N PHE A 168 1.82 -13.42 -1.76
CA PHE A 168 2.12 -14.35 -2.85
C PHE A 168 2.92 -15.55 -2.31
N PRO A 169 2.69 -16.77 -2.83
CA PRO A 169 3.39 -17.96 -2.37
C PRO A 169 4.91 -17.80 -2.37
N GLY A 170 5.53 -18.01 -1.22
CA GLY A 170 6.97 -17.81 -1.04
C GLY A 170 7.41 -16.36 -0.85
N ASP A 171 6.47 -15.42 -0.69
CA ASP A 171 6.74 -14.01 -0.45
C ASP A 171 6.19 -13.57 0.91
N TYR A 172 6.81 -12.59 1.51
CA TYR A 172 6.43 -12.00 2.81
C TYR A 172 6.09 -10.50 2.71
N THR A 173 6.15 -9.95 1.51
CA THR A 173 5.97 -8.53 1.22
C THR A 173 4.87 -8.27 0.20
N HIS A 174 4.96 -8.96 -0.95
CA HIS A 174 4.04 -8.73 -2.04
C HIS A 174 2.75 -9.54 -1.83
N THR A 175 1.63 -8.85 -1.96
CA THR A 175 0.32 -9.48 -1.82
C THR A 175 -0.07 -10.30 -3.05
N ASN A 176 -0.89 -11.31 -2.84
CA ASN A 176 -1.66 -11.95 -3.88
C ASN A 176 -2.99 -11.19 -4.10
N ASP A 177 -3.85 -11.70 -4.98
CA ASP A 177 -5.16 -11.12 -5.28
C ASP A 177 -6.08 -11.01 -4.07
N PHE A 178 -6.10 -12.03 -3.21
CA PHE A 178 -6.86 -12.01 -1.95
C PHE A 178 -6.33 -10.96 -0.97
N GLY A 179 -5.00 -10.90 -0.80
CA GLY A 179 -4.35 -9.90 0.05
C GLY A 179 -4.55 -8.49 -0.49
N ALA A 180 -4.42 -8.30 -1.80
CA ALA A 180 -4.67 -7.01 -2.45
C ALA A 180 -6.11 -6.53 -2.25
N TYR A 181 -7.09 -7.42 -2.39
CA TYR A 181 -8.50 -7.14 -2.10
C TYR A 181 -8.69 -6.71 -0.63
N LYS A 182 -8.06 -7.42 0.31
CA LYS A 182 -8.12 -7.11 1.74
C LYS A 182 -7.51 -5.74 2.04
N MET A 183 -6.31 -5.46 1.49
CA MET A 183 -5.64 -4.17 1.68
C MET A 183 -6.42 -3.01 1.04
N ALA A 184 -7.03 -3.21 -0.13
CA ALA A 184 -7.90 -2.22 -0.74
C ALA A 184 -9.15 -1.94 0.13
N GLY A 185 -9.65 -2.93 0.84
CA GLY A 185 -10.71 -2.75 1.83
C GLY A 185 -10.30 -1.82 2.96
N TYR A 186 -9.12 -2.01 3.53
CA TYR A 186 -8.57 -1.10 4.55
C TYR A 186 -8.35 0.32 4.01
N VAL A 187 -7.83 0.44 2.78
CA VAL A 187 -7.71 1.76 2.11
C VAL A 187 -9.08 2.43 2.00
N ALA A 188 -10.12 1.70 1.61
CA ALA A 188 -11.47 2.24 1.48
C ALA A 188 -12.06 2.67 2.84
N GLU A 189 -11.84 1.89 3.89
CA GLU A 189 -12.25 2.24 5.25
C GLU A 189 -11.55 3.52 5.74
N GLU A 190 -10.23 3.59 5.58
CA GLU A 190 -9.45 4.76 5.95
C GLU A 190 -9.87 6.01 5.14
N ILE A 191 -10.17 5.89 3.85
CA ILE A 191 -10.73 7.01 3.06
C ILE A 191 -12.03 7.49 3.71
N ARG A 192 -12.95 6.60 4.00
CA ARG A 192 -14.25 6.94 4.56
C ARG A 192 -14.13 7.59 5.94
N GLU A 193 -13.26 7.06 6.79
CA GLU A 193 -13.09 7.55 8.15
C GLU A 193 -12.27 8.84 8.21
N LYS A 194 -11.12 8.85 7.59
CA LYS A 194 -10.18 9.99 7.69
C LYS A 194 -10.61 11.15 6.81
N CYS A 195 -11.01 10.89 5.56
CA CYS A 195 -11.30 11.98 4.62
C CYS A 195 -12.62 12.71 4.92
N SER A 196 -13.60 12.04 5.56
CA SER A 196 -14.89 12.66 5.90
C SER A 196 -14.77 13.84 6.86
N GLY A 197 -13.77 13.88 7.72
CA GLY A 197 -13.54 14.92 8.72
C GLY A 197 -12.74 16.12 8.24
N TYR A 198 -12.25 16.12 7.01
CA TYR A 198 -11.46 17.23 6.49
C TYR A 198 -12.33 18.43 6.12
N SER A 199 -11.86 19.63 6.47
CA SER A 199 -12.50 20.88 6.06
C SER A 199 -12.39 21.15 4.55
N GLU A 200 -11.35 20.59 3.91
CA GLU A 200 -11.21 20.62 2.45
C GLU A 200 -12.28 19.73 1.81
N ARG A 201 -13.23 20.36 1.10
CA ARG A 201 -14.38 19.68 0.51
C ARG A 201 -14.01 18.52 -0.43
N ALA A 202 -12.88 18.62 -1.10
CA ALA A 202 -12.42 17.56 -2.00
C ALA A 202 -12.17 16.25 -1.25
N TYR A 203 -11.53 16.28 -0.09
CA TYR A 203 -11.32 15.06 0.70
C TYR A 203 -12.63 14.49 1.22
N ALA A 204 -13.55 15.32 1.70
CA ALA A 204 -14.87 14.86 2.10
C ALA A 204 -15.63 14.20 0.93
N TYR A 205 -15.51 14.78 -0.28
CA TYR A 205 -16.08 14.19 -1.50
C TYR A 205 -15.47 12.83 -1.85
N LEU A 206 -14.15 12.66 -1.66
CA LEU A 206 -13.50 11.36 -1.83
C LEU A 206 -14.13 10.30 -0.91
N ALA A 207 -14.38 10.64 0.36
CA ALA A 207 -15.05 9.73 1.31
C ALA A 207 -16.47 9.37 0.87
N GLU A 208 -17.23 10.31 0.31
CA GLU A 208 -18.58 10.07 -0.20
C GLU A 208 -18.62 9.10 -1.39
N CYS A 209 -17.52 8.96 -2.13
CA CYS A 209 -17.40 8.07 -3.28
C CYS A 209 -17.06 6.63 -2.91
N VAL A 210 -16.75 6.34 -1.65
CA VAL A 210 -16.56 4.98 -1.15
C VAL A 210 -17.92 4.35 -0.88
N THR A 211 -18.28 3.35 -1.68
CA THR A 211 -19.61 2.72 -1.60
C THR A 211 -19.75 1.77 -0.43
N LYS A 212 -18.66 1.08 -0.06
CA LYS A 212 -18.67 0.05 0.98
C LYS A 212 -17.32 -0.04 1.67
N GLY A 213 -17.32 -0.39 2.96
CA GLY A 213 -16.12 -0.75 3.69
C GLY A 213 -15.76 -2.22 3.49
N PHE A 214 -14.61 -2.62 4.06
CA PHE A 214 -14.17 -4.01 4.05
C PHE A 214 -15.22 -4.95 4.68
N GLY A 215 -15.49 -6.07 4.02
CA GLY A 215 -16.48 -7.04 4.48
C GLY A 215 -17.93 -6.72 4.14
N ALA A 216 -18.25 -5.49 3.72
CA ALA A 216 -19.60 -5.09 3.33
C ALA A 216 -19.81 -5.11 1.81
N TRP A 217 -18.78 -5.50 1.04
CA TRP A 217 -18.85 -5.51 -0.40
C TRP A 217 -19.59 -6.75 -0.94
N GLU A 218 -20.60 -6.51 -1.73
CA GLU A 218 -21.29 -7.54 -2.50
C GLU A 218 -20.94 -7.37 -3.98
N PRO A 219 -20.61 -8.47 -4.69
CA PRO A 219 -20.25 -8.38 -6.09
C PRO A 219 -21.34 -7.70 -6.91
N VAL A 220 -20.96 -6.69 -7.69
CA VAL A 220 -21.84 -6.09 -8.68
C VAL A 220 -21.61 -6.84 -10.00
N GLY A 221 -22.56 -7.67 -10.39
CA GLY A 221 -22.49 -8.40 -11.64
C GLY A 221 -21.41 -9.49 -11.68
N GLN A 222 -20.43 -9.36 -12.57
CA GLN A 222 -19.46 -10.41 -12.88
C GLN A 222 -18.13 -10.32 -12.11
N ILE A 223 -17.97 -9.37 -11.21
CA ILE A 223 -16.72 -9.22 -10.45
C ILE A 223 -16.61 -10.35 -9.44
N LYS A 224 -15.54 -11.16 -9.57
CA LYS A 224 -15.23 -12.19 -8.59
C LYS A 224 -14.48 -11.58 -7.41
N VAL A 225 -15.00 -11.78 -6.21
CA VAL A 225 -14.24 -11.51 -5.00
C VAL A 225 -13.16 -12.59 -4.88
N PRO A 226 -11.87 -12.20 -4.76
CA PRO A 226 -10.80 -13.16 -4.54
C PRO A 226 -11.05 -14.00 -3.29
N LYS A 227 -10.80 -15.29 -3.36
CA LYS A 227 -10.91 -16.19 -2.23
C LYS A 227 -9.55 -16.44 -1.62
N LYS A 228 -9.51 -16.67 -0.31
CA LYS A 228 -8.29 -17.11 0.36
C LYS A 228 -7.78 -18.39 -0.30
N PRO A 229 -6.53 -18.43 -0.78
CA PRO A 229 -5.96 -19.63 -1.40
C PRO A 229 -5.80 -20.76 -0.40
N GLU A 230 -5.97 -21.99 -0.86
CA GLU A 230 -5.76 -23.20 -0.06
C GLU A 230 -4.39 -23.85 -0.31
N ILE A 231 -3.67 -23.38 -1.32
CA ILE A 231 -2.45 -24.01 -1.84
C ILE A 231 -1.19 -23.77 -0.99
N TYR A 232 -1.30 -22.98 0.06
CA TYR A 232 -0.12 -22.58 0.85
C TYR A 232 0.45 -23.67 1.76
N LYS A 233 -0.25 -24.76 1.95
CA LYS A 233 0.17 -25.83 2.88
C LYS A 233 1.50 -26.48 2.49
N ASP A 234 1.77 -26.58 1.19
CA ASP A 234 2.93 -27.26 0.64
C ASP A 234 4.00 -26.30 0.10
N ILE A 235 3.84 -24.99 0.35
CA ILE A 235 4.79 -23.98 -0.10
C ILE A 235 5.77 -23.70 1.02
N PRO A 236 7.10 -23.77 0.74
CA PRO A 236 8.12 -23.44 1.73
C PRO A 236 7.97 -22.00 2.20
N ASP A 237 8.48 -21.71 3.38
CA ASP A 237 8.56 -20.37 3.92
C ASP A 237 9.25 -19.42 2.93
N PRO A 238 8.77 -18.17 2.82
CA PRO A 238 9.35 -17.25 1.88
C PRO A 238 10.82 -16.98 2.19
N ALA A 239 11.60 -16.79 1.15
CA ALA A 239 13.00 -16.42 1.24
C ALA A 239 13.25 -15.13 2.07
N GLY A 240 12.19 -14.45 2.44
CA GLY A 240 12.18 -13.37 3.42
C GLY A 240 12.66 -13.76 4.79
N ASP A 241 12.66 -15.04 5.09
CA ASP A 241 13.36 -15.56 6.26
C ASP A 241 14.84 -15.19 6.23
N GLN A 242 15.39 -14.93 5.04
CA GLN A 242 16.75 -14.39 4.90
C GLN A 242 16.87 -12.93 5.39
N VAL A 243 15.80 -12.15 5.39
CA VAL A 243 15.81 -10.82 6.01
C VAL A 243 16.00 -10.94 7.51
N LEU A 244 15.46 -11.99 8.11
CA LEU A 244 15.62 -12.30 9.52
C LEU A 244 17.04 -12.73 9.87
N LEU A 245 17.79 -13.27 8.91
CA LEU A 245 19.18 -13.69 9.09
C LEU A 245 20.15 -12.50 9.04
N SER A 246 19.84 -11.47 8.24
CA SER A 246 20.70 -10.28 8.11
C SER A 246 20.72 -9.38 9.35
N GLU A 247 19.81 -9.58 10.29
CA GLU A 247 19.79 -8.85 11.56
C GLU A 247 20.49 -9.58 12.71
N ALA A 248 20.95 -10.79 12.45
CA ALA A 248 21.75 -11.57 13.41
C ALA A 248 23.24 -11.21 13.33
N GLU A 249 23.64 -10.35 12.39
CA GLU A 249 24.97 -9.78 12.23
C GLU A 249 25.02 -8.34 12.78
#